data_a062f8e6c8e127e34152541e06e828a0
#
_entry.id   a062f8e6c8e127e34152541e06e828a0
#
_cell.length_a   1.000
_cell.length_b   1.000
_cell.length_c   1.000
_cell.angle_alpha   90.00
_cell.angle_beta   90.00
_cell.angle_gamma   90.00
#
_symmetry.space_group_name_H-M   'P 1'
#
loop_
_entity.id
_entity.type
_entity.pdbx_description
1 polymer ?
#
loop_
_entity_poly.entity_id
_entity_poly.type
_entity_poly.pdbx_seq_one_letter_code
_entity_poly.pdbx_strand_id
1 'polypeptide(L)' 'MVCNCNYDKVKLLSKLLKISGFIEKHAVHDAEKDGHPLCAEEYKELKHDLDRHTEKLRMAIEGLSREGKFE' A
#
# COMPACT_ATOMS: atom_id res chain seq x y z
N MET A 1 6.47 -12.80 21.39
CA MET A 1 6.94 -13.16 20.04
C MET A 1 5.82 -12.90 19.03
N VAL A 2 6.14 -12.22 17.93
CA VAL A 2 5.16 -11.92 16.89
C VAL A 2 4.91 -13.15 16.04
N CYS A 3 3.64 -13.51 15.80
CA CYS A 3 3.35 -14.62 14.90
C CYS A 3 3.65 -14.24 13.46
N ASN A 4 3.90 -15.22 12.61
CA ASN A 4 4.28 -14.96 11.22
C ASN A 4 3.24 -14.15 10.47
N CYS A 5 1.97 -14.41 10.69
CA CYS A 5 0.90 -13.66 10.01
C CYS A 5 0.91 -12.18 10.38
N ASN A 6 1.13 -11.87 11.64
CA ASN A 6 1.19 -10.47 12.09
C ASN A 6 2.45 -9.77 11.59
N TYR A 7 3.56 -10.46 11.57
CA TYR A 7 4.80 -9.96 10.97
C TYR A 7 4.58 -9.65 9.48
N ASP A 8 3.95 -10.58 8.78
CA ASP A 8 3.68 -10.41 7.34
C ASP A 8 2.79 -9.22 7.05
N LYS A 9 1.76 -8.99 7.89
CA LYS A 9 0.88 -7.82 7.73
C LYS A 9 1.66 -6.51 7.81
N VAL A 10 2.53 -6.38 8.80
CA VAL A 10 3.33 -5.16 8.98
C VAL A 10 4.29 -4.98 7.80
N LYS A 11 4.92 -6.06 7.38
CA LYS A 11 5.86 -6.02 6.26
C LYS A 11 5.16 -5.64 4.96
N LEU A 12 4.00 -6.24 4.69
CA LEU A 12 3.21 -5.91 3.50
C LEU A 12 2.74 -4.46 3.55
N LEU A 13 2.23 -4.00 4.69
CA LEU A 13 1.81 -2.62 4.86
C LEU A 13 2.94 -1.65 4.54
N SER A 14 4.12 -1.91 5.07
CA SER A 14 5.30 -1.07 4.81
C SER A 14 5.64 -1.01 3.33
N LYS A 15 5.62 -2.17 2.66
CA LYS A 15 5.93 -2.25 1.22
C LYS A 15 4.87 -1.57 0.36
N LEU A 16 3.60 -1.73 0.71
CA LEU A 16 2.51 -1.07 -0.02
C LEU A 16 2.61 0.45 0.10
N LEU A 17 2.93 0.95 1.28
CA LEU A 17 3.12 2.38 1.48
C LEU A 17 4.28 2.92 0.65
N LYS A 18 5.37 2.17 0.56
CA LYS A 18 6.52 2.56 -0.26
C LYS A 18 6.17 2.60 -1.75
N ILE A 19 5.46 1.58 -2.24
CA ILE A 19 5.04 1.53 -3.65
C ILE A 19 4.08 2.66 -3.95
N SER A 20 3.08 2.87 -3.10
CA SER A 20 2.11 3.96 -3.27
C SER A 20 2.80 5.32 -3.32
N GLY A 21 3.76 5.56 -2.42
CA GLY A 21 4.54 6.79 -2.39
C GLY A 21 5.38 6.98 -3.65
N PHE A 22 5.98 5.90 -4.15
CA PHE A 22 6.75 5.94 -5.39
C PHE A 22 5.85 6.31 -6.58
N ILE A 23 4.65 5.73 -6.65
CA ILE A 23 3.70 6.04 -7.72
C ILE A 23 3.34 7.53 -7.69
N GLU A 24 3.01 8.04 -6.52
CA GLU A 24 2.61 9.44 -6.36
C GLU A 24 3.74 10.41 -6.69
N LYS A 25 4.95 10.13 -6.20
CA LYS A 25 6.07 11.06 -6.34
C LYS A 25 6.79 10.97 -7.66
N HIS A 26 6.81 9.79 -8.29
CA HIS A 26 7.64 9.55 -9.46
C HIS A 26 6.89 8.99 -10.66
N ALA A 27 6.19 7.86 -10.50
CA ALA A 27 5.69 7.12 -11.66
C ALA A 27 4.66 7.89 -12.47
N VAL A 28 3.66 8.48 -11.84
CA VAL A 28 2.64 9.25 -12.54
C VAL A 28 3.25 10.47 -13.21
N HIS A 29 4.11 11.17 -12.49
CA HIS A 29 4.77 12.37 -13.00
C HIS A 29 5.64 12.05 -14.21
N ASP A 30 6.43 10.98 -14.13
CA ASP A 30 7.32 10.56 -15.22
C ASP A 30 6.53 10.14 -16.45
N ALA A 31 5.42 9.41 -16.27
CA ALA A 31 4.57 9.01 -17.37
C ALA A 31 3.95 10.24 -18.07
N GLU A 32 3.50 11.21 -17.30
CA GLU A 32 2.93 12.43 -17.86
C GLU A 32 3.99 13.24 -18.62
N LYS A 33 5.17 13.38 -18.02
CA LYS A 33 6.30 14.09 -18.63
C LYS A 33 6.75 13.45 -19.94
N ASP A 34 6.74 12.12 -19.99
CA ASP A 34 7.19 11.37 -21.17
C ASP A 34 6.11 11.22 -22.22
N GLY A 35 4.92 11.77 -22.00
CA GLY A 35 3.82 11.70 -22.95
C GLY A 35 3.13 10.35 -22.99
N HIS A 36 3.04 9.67 -21.86
CA HIS A 36 2.37 8.37 -21.75
C HIS A 36 1.11 8.50 -20.87
N PRO A 37 0.04 9.15 -21.36
CA PRO A 37 -1.13 9.42 -20.53
C PRO A 37 -1.87 8.17 -20.07
N LEU A 38 -1.86 7.09 -20.86
CA LEU A 38 -2.51 5.83 -20.44
C LEU A 38 -1.73 5.18 -19.28
N CYS A 39 -0.41 5.26 -19.32
CA CYS A 39 0.40 4.75 -18.21
C CYS A 39 0.17 5.55 -16.93
N ALA A 40 0.08 6.87 -17.06
CA ALA A 40 -0.20 7.73 -15.91
C ALA A 40 -1.55 7.35 -15.28
N GLU A 41 -2.56 7.12 -16.11
CA GLU A 41 -3.89 6.74 -15.63
C GLU A 41 -3.87 5.38 -14.94
N GLU A 42 -3.18 4.41 -15.52
CA GLU A 42 -3.02 3.09 -14.91
C GLU A 42 -2.31 3.16 -13.56
N TYR A 43 -1.30 4.02 -13.44
CA TYR A 43 -0.58 4.19 -12.18
C TYR A 43 -1.47 4.80 -11.11
N LYS A 44 -2.35 5.73 -11.48
CA LYS A 44 -3.31 6.32 -10.55
C LYS A 44 -4.30 5.28 -10.05
N GLU A 45 -4.78 4.42 -10.94
CA GLU A 45 -5.68 3.32 -10.57
C GLU A 45 -4.98 2.33 -9.66
N LEU A 46 -3.73 1.97 -9.99
CA LEU A 46 -2.94 1.07 -9.16
C LEU A 46 -2.76 1.64 -7.76
N LYS A 47 -2.41 2.93 -7.67
CA LYS A 47 -2.27 3.59 -6.38
C LYS A 47 -3.56 3.53 -5.58
N HIS A 48 -4.69 3.81 -6.22
CA HIS A 48 -5.99 3.76 -5.57
C HIS A 48 -6.24 2.37 -4.98
N ASP A 49 -5.98 1.31 -5.74
CA ASP A 49 -6.17 -0.06 -5.27
C ASP A 49 -5.21 -0.43 -4.15
N LEU A 50 -3.95 -0.01 -4.25
CA LEU A 50 -2.97 -0.23 -3.19
C LEU A 50 -3.38 0.46 -1.89
N ASP A 51 -3.85 1.69 -1.99
CA ASP A 51 -4.27 2.47 -0.82
C ASP A 51 -5.50 1.83 -0.16
N ARG A 52 -6.40 1.28 -0.95
CA ARG A 52 -7.57 0.55 -0.44
C ARG A 52 -7.14 -0.69 0.35
N HIS A 53 -6.18 -1.46 -0.18
CA HIS A 53 -5.66 -2.63 0.52
C HIS A 53 -4.83 -2.25 1.74
N THR A 54 -4.07 -1.17 1.65
CA THR A 54 -3.33 -0.63 2.79
C THR A 54 -4.27 -0.33 3.96
N GLU A 55 -5.40 0.30 3.66
CA GLU A 55 -6.40 0.60 4.69
C GLU A 55 -6.99 -0.66 5.29
N LYS A 56 -7.27 -1.69 4.48
CA LYS A 56 -7.78 -2.97 4.98
C LYS A 56 -6.78 -3.65 5.91
N LEU A 57 -5.49 -3.62 5.57
CA LEU A 57 -4.46 -4.20 6.42
C LEU A 57 -4.34 -3.43 7.74
N ARG A 58 -4.39 -2.11 7.68
CA ARG A 58 -4.36 -1.27 8.87
C ARG A 58 -5.53 -1.59 9.80
N MET A 59 -6.72 -1.76 9.24
CA MET A 59 -7.90 -2.12 10.01
C MET A 59 -7.79 -3.50 10.64
N ALA A 60 -7.19 -4.45 9.91
CA ALA A 60 -6.96 -5.80 10.44
C ALA A 60 -6.01 -5.76 11.63
N ILE A 61 -4.93 -5.00 11.52
CA ILE A 61 -3.96 -4.84 12.62
C ILE A 61 -4.65 -4.21 13.84
N GLU A 62 -5.44 -3.17 13.61
CA GLU A 62 -6.17 -2.49 14.67
C GLU A 62 -7.16 -3.42 15.37
N GLY A 63 -7.92 -4.21 14.59
CA GLY A 63 -8.87 -5.17 15.13
C GLY A 63 -8.19 -6.25 15.96
N LEU A 64 -7.10 -6.83 15.44
CA LEU A 64 -6.35 -7.85 16.17
C LEU A 64 -5.72 -7.30 17.44
N SER A 65 -5.24 -6.06 17.38
CA SER A 65 -4.67 -5.38 18.55
C SER A 65 -5.72 -5.22 19.65
N ARG A 66 -6.94 -4.82 19.29
CA ARG A 66 -8.03 -4.67 20.26
C ARG A 66 -8.42 -6.00 20.89
N GLU A 67 -8.30 -7.08 20.16
CA GLU A 67 -8.60 -8.43 20.66
C GLU A 67 -7.43 -9.06 21.41
N GLY A 68 -6.29 -8.36 21.50
CA GLY A 68 -5.10 -8.91 22.13
C GLY A 68 -4.44 -10.00 21.31
N LYS A 69 -4.70 -10.07 20.02
CA LYS A 69 -4.18 -11.12 19.12
C LYS A 69 -3.05 -10.65 18.22
N PHE A 70 -2.70 -9.39 18.29
CA PHE A 70 -1.59 -8.86 17.50
C PHE A 70 -0.31 -8.92 18.34
N GLU A 71 0.41 -10.01 18.18
CA GLU A 71 1.65 -10.28 18.91
C GLU A 71 2.82 -10.49 17.97
#